data_f912e5857bc10c6ddcd78e8c222dd74c
#
_entry.id   f912e5857bc10c6ddcd78e8c222dd74c
#
_cell.length_a   1.000
_cell.length_b   1.000
_cell.length_c   1.000
_cell.angle_alpha   90.00
_cell.angle_beta   90.00
_cell.angle_gamma   90.00
#
_symmetry.space_group_name_H-M   'P 1'
#
loop_
_entity.id
_entity.type
_entity.pdbx_description
1 polymer ?
#
loop_
_entity_poly.entity_id
_entity_poly.type
_entity_poly.pdbx_seq_one_letter_code
_entity_poly.pdbx_strand_id
1 'polypeptide(L)'
;MKSLGSSQTKRVSRSRASRQSLQIMSEINVTPFVDVMLVLLIIFMITAPMLTVGIEIEIPESNAKSIKSTTSDETPFELYVNNLGEVSINNTSVNDSQIIKKLEVIANQRDEKILYVKADGRNSYGRVSKILGELDNAEFLDKYVLVHLPESGKVK
;
A
#
# COMPACT_ATOMS: atom_id res chain seq x y z
N MET A 1 -57.80 53.84 84.64
CA MET A 1 -56.49 53.64 85.21
C MET A 1 -55.79 52.53 84.46
N LYS A 2 -54.55 52.87 83.98
CA LYS A 2 -53.51 51.98 83.43
C LYS A 2 -53.75 51.25 82.09
N SER A 3 -53.20 51.87 81.13
CA SER A 3 -52.77 51.47 79.84
C SER A 3 -51.81 50.27 79.90
N LEU A 4 -52.00 49.31 79.06
CA LEU A 4 -51.03 48.25 78.78
C LEU A 4 -50.64 48.29 77.30
N GLY A 5 -49.35 48.56 77.09
CA GLY A 5 -48.73 48.71 75.80
C GLY A 5 -48.67 47.42 74.99
N SER A 6 -49.03 47.59 73.76
CA SER A 6 -48.97 46.56 72.77
C SER A 6 -47.56 46.46 72.26
N SER A 7 -46.87 45.37 72.55
CA SER A 7 -45.57 45.00 71.91
C SER A 7 -45.78 44.55 70.49
N GLN A 8 -45.34 45.36 69.54
CA GLN A 8 -45.27 44.94 68.14
C GLN A 8 -44.00 44.14 67.91
N THR A 9 -44.15 42.82 67.64
CA THR A 9 -43.10 41.98 67.20
C THR A 9 -42.90 42.18 65.71
N LYS A 10 -41.71 42.76 65.39
CA LYS A 10 -41.27 43.02 64.05
C LYS A 10 -40.88 41.68 63.42
N ARG A 11 -41.67 41.18 62.45
CA ARG A 11 -41.31 40.01 61.63
C ARG A 11 -40.22 40.38 60.69
N VAL A 12 -39.07 39.80 60.93
CA VAL A 12 -37.93 39.85 59.97
C VAL A 12 -38.25 38.94 58.79
N SER A 13 -38.53 39.55 57.68
CA SER A 13 -38.70 38.87 56.40
C SER A 13 -37.34 38.35 55.98
N ARG A 14 -37.14 37.01 56.00
CA ARG A 14 -35.99 36.37 55.40
C ARG A 14 -36.22 36.34 53.91
N SER A 15 -35.56 37.23 53.17
CA SER A 15 -35.44 37.14 51.70
C SER A 15 -34.73 35.84 51.32
N ARG A 16 -35.46 34.95 50.65
CA ARG A 16 -34.88 33.79 49.97
C ARG A 16 -34.03 34.32 48.90
N ALA A 17 -32.69 34.24 49.08
CA ALA A 17 -31.73 34.43 48.02
C ALA A 17 -31.99 33.34 46.97
N SER A 18 -32.53 33.74 45.84
CA SER A 18 -32.65 32.94 44.65
C SER A 18 -31.26 32.51 44.24
N ARG A 19 -30.93 31.22 44.44
CA ARG A 19 -29.76 30.64 43.84
C ARG A 19 -30.02 30.53 42.34
N GLN A 20 -29.60 31.53 41.58
CA GLN A 20 -29.45 31.44 40.16
C GLN A 20 -28.37 30.36 39.91
N SER A 21 -28.82 29.17 39.55
CA SER A 21 -27.92 28.16 38.98
C SER A 21 -27.42 28.73 37.66
N LEU A 22 -26.17 29.13 37.66
CA LEU A 22 -25.44 29.41 36.45
C LEU A 22 -25.36 28.10 35.71
N GLN A 23 -26.28 27.86 34.78
CA GLN A 23 -26.12 26.86 33.77
C GLN A 23 -24.96 27.33 32.88
N ILE A 24 -23.79 26.83 33.20
CA ILE A 24 -22.64 26.92 32.28
C ILE A 24 -22.99 25.99 31.12
N MET A 25 -23.64 26.55 30.11
CA MET A 25 -23.76 25.88 28.84
C MET A 25 -22.34 25.85 28.26
N SER A 26 -21.65 24.77 28.55
CA SER A 26 -20.41 24.44 27.83
C SER A 26 -20.80 24.11 26.41
N GLU A 27 -20.92 25.14 25.58
CA GLU A 27 -21.00 24.95 24.14
C GLU A 27 -19.64 24.38 23.72
N ILE A 28 -19.61 23.08 23.45
CA ILE A 28 -18.43 22.42 22.87
C ILE A 28 -18.28 23.05 21.49
N ASN A 29 -17.32 23.93 21.38
CA ASN A 29 -16.97 24.53 20.08
C ASN A 29 -16.42 23.42 19.16
N VAL A 30 -17.28 22.90 18.29
CA VAL A 30 -16.95 21.79 17.39
C VAL A 30 -15.98 22.22 16.28
N THR A 31 -15.87 23.53 16.05
CA THR A 31 -15.06 24.09 14.97
C THR A 31 -13.59 23.67 15.03
N PRO A 32 -12.85 23.71 16.18
CA PRO A 32 -11.49 23.24 16.24
C PRO A 32 -11.35 21.72 15.96
N PHE A 33 -12.35 20.95 16.36
CA PHE A 33 -12.36 19.50 16.14
C PHE A 33 -12.56 19.17 14.66
N VAL A 34 -13.48 19.85 14.00
CA VAL A 34 -13.72 19.65 12.55
C VAL A 34 -12.52 20.09 11.74
N ASP A 35 -11.81 21.14 12.12
CA ASP A 35 -10.61 21.61 11.42
C ASP A 35 -9.49 20.55 11.47
N VAL A 36 -9.23 20.00 12.66
CA VAL A 36 -8.25 18.91 12.80
C VAL A 36 -8.64 17.68 11.96
N MET A 37 -9.93 17.32 11.97
CA MET A 37 -10.44 16.20 11.17
C MET A 37 -10.26 16.45 9.67
N LEU A 38 -10.53 17.67 9.19
CA LEU A 38 -10.33 18.04 7.79
C LEU A 38 -8.86 17.99 7.39
N VAL A 39 -7.97 18.51 8.23
CA VAL A 39 -6.51 18.48 7.96
C VAL A 39 -6.01 17.04 7.90
N LEU A 40 -6.41 16.19 8.85
CA LEU A 40 -6.06 14.77 8.82
C LEU A 40 -6.60 14.06 7.57
N LEU A 41 -7.83 14.36 7.17
CA LEU A 41 -8.44 13.79 5.96
C LEU A 41 -7.62 14.16 4.71
N ILE A 42 -7.20 15.42 4.59
CA ILE A 42 -6.40 15.88 3.46
C ILE A 42 -5.02 15.20 3.48
N ILE A 43 -4.38 15.10 4.64
CA ILE A 43 -3.10 14.43 4.77
C ILE A 43 -3.23 12.96 4.34
N PHE A 44 -4.24 12.23 4.82
CA PHE A 44 -4.47 10.85 4.39
C PHE A 44 -4.77 10.75 2.90
N MET A 45 -5.52 11.69 2.34
CA MET A 45 -5.84 11.70 0.91
C MET A 45 -4.60 11.89 0.04
N ILE A 46 -3.62 12.70 0.49
CA ILE A 46 -2.37 12.94 -0.25
C ILE A 46 -1.38 11.79 -0.04
N THR A 47 -1.34 11.20 1.17
CA THR A 47 -0.39 10.13 1.49
C THR A 47 -0.87 8.74 1.06
N ALA A 48 -2.17 8.50 0.94
CA ALA A 48 -2.72 7.22 0.51
C ALA A 48 -2.17 6.71 -0.85
N PRO A 49 -2.04 7.54 -1.90
CA PRO A 49 -1.41 7.07 -3.14
C PRO A 49 0.08 6.78 -3.01
N MET A 50 0.78 7.30 -2.00
CA MET A 50 2.19 6.99 -1.75
C MET A 50 2.41 5.61 -1.10
N LEU A 51 1.34 4.99 -0.61
CA LEU A 51 1.36 3.61 -0.10
C LEU A 51 1.12 2.56 -1.19
N THR A 52 0.92 2.97 -2.43
CA THR A 52 1.12 2.05 -3.54
C THR A 52 2.60 1.70 -3.52
N VAL A 53 2.90 0.51 -3.03
CA VAL A 53 4.19 -0.14 -3.24
C VAL A 53 4.32 -0.26 -4.75
N GLY A 54 4.81 0.80 -5.39
CA GLY A 54 5.24 0.75 -6.76
C GLY A 54 6.42 -0.20 -6.75
N ILE A 55 6.21 -1.42 -7.23
CA ILE A 55 7.32 -2.22 -7.69
C ILE A 55 8.01 -1.32 -8.71
N GLU A 56 9.21 -0.88 -8.40
CA GLU A 56 10.02 -0.09 -9.31
C GLU A 56 10.41 -1.01 -10.48
N ILE A 57 9.48 -1.09 -11.44
CA ILE A 57 9.72 -1.82 -12.68
C ILE A 57 10.58 -0.88 -13.52
N GLU A 58 11.89 -1.00 -13.40
CA GLU A 58 12.79 -0.51 -14.41
C GLU A 58 12.45 -1.26 -15.70
N ILE A 59 11.61 -0.66 -16.55
CA ILE A 59 11.44 -1.11 -17.93
C ILE A 59 12.64 -0.54 -18.69
N PRO A 60 13.64 -1.33 -19.04
CA PRO A 60 14.69 -0.86 -19.92
C PRO A 60 13.99 -0.52 -21.23
N GLU A 61 14.09 0.73 -21.68
CA GLU A 61 13.67 1.10 -23.02
C GLU A 61 14.27 0.10 -23.98
N SER A 62 13.41 -0.58 -24.72
CA SER A 62 13.76 -1.68 -25.61
C SER A 62 14.55 -1.20 -26.83
N ASN A 63 15.79 -0.76 -26.60
CA ASN A 63 16.82 -0.98 -27.59
C ASN A 63 17.29 -2.41 -27.37
N ALA A 64 16.76 -3.32 -28.16
CA ALA A 64 17.14 -4.72 -28.19
C ALA A 64 18.58 -4.88 -28.67
N LYS A 65 19.53 -4.24 -28.01
CA LYS A 65 20.90 -4.67 -27.97
C LYS A 65 20.92 -5.84 -27.00
N SER A 66 21.02 -7.03 -27.60
CA SER A 66 21.44 -8.26 -26.95
C SER A 66 22.19 -7.93 -25.67
N ILE A 67 21.57 -8.26 -24.50
CA ILE A 67 22.27 -8.21 -23.22
C ILE A 67 23.50 -9.11 -23.42
N LYS A 68 24.61 -8.50 -23.69
CA LYS A 68 25.87 -9.21 -23.67
C LYS A 68 26.03 -9.66 -22.23
N SER A 69 25.88 -10.96 -22.04
CA SER A 69 26.25 -11.64 -20.81
C SER A 69 27.67 -11.17 -20.46
N THR A 70 27.73 -10.34 -19.41
CA THR A 70 29.00 -9.99 -18.79
C THR A 70 29.53 -11.26 -18.13
N THR A 71 30.50 -11.85 -18.81
CA THR A 71 31.57 -12.70 -18.25
C THR A 71 31.18 -13.71 -17.17
N SER A 72 30.38 -14.71 -17.54
CA SER A 72 30.49 -16.06 -16.99
C SER A 72 29.73 -17.01 -17.93
N ASP A 73 30.21 -18.23 -18.12
CA ASP A 73 29.60 -19.32 -18.91
C ASP A 73 28.23 -19.79 -18.35
N GLU A 74 27.61 -18.99 -17.50
CA GLU A 74 26.33 -19.34 -16.87
C GLU A 74 25.16 -19.02 -17.80
N THR A 75 24.31 -20.00 -18.01
CA THR A 75 23.04 -19.83 -18.71
C THR A 75 22.21 -18.78 -17.99
N PRO A 76 21.62 -17.80 -18.70
CA PRO A 76 20.84 -16.75 -18.07
C PRO A 76 19.70 -17.34 -17.24
N PHE A 77 19.43 -16.75 -16.06
CA PHE A 77 18.34 -17.18 -15.20
C PHE A 77 17.06 -16.48 -15.65
N GLU A 78 16.28 -17.16 -16.50
CA GLU A 78 15.16 -16.58 -17.21
C GLU A 78 13.86 -17.33 -16.94
N LEU A 79 12.80 -16.57 -16.67
CA LEU A 79 11.43 -17.04 -16.66
C LEU A 79 10.70 -16.41 -17.83
N TYR A 80 10.16 -17.23 -18.71
CA TYR A 80 9.42 -16.78 -19.88
C TYR A 80 7.94 -17.11 -19.73
N VAL A 81 7.07 -16.13 -20.01
CA VAL A 81 5.61 -16.29 -20.03
C VAL A 81 5.12 -16.05 -21.45
N ASN A 82 4.62 -17.08 -22.09
CA ASN A 82 4.12 -17.01 -23.46
C ASN A 82 2.73 -16.34 -23.55
N ASN A 83 2.25 -16.10 -24.77
CA ASN A 83 0.95 -15.49 -25.03
C ASN A 83 -0.26 -16.26 -24.49
N LEU A 84 -0.11 -17.58 -24.24
CA LEU A 84 -1.15 -18.44 -23.64
C LEU A 84 -1.10 -18.43 -22.11
N GLY A 85 -0.11 -17.74 -21.53
CA GLY A 85 0.10 -17.71 -20.08
C GLY A 85 0.86 -18.91 -19.54
N GLU A 86 1.43 -19.75 -20.40
CA GLU A 86 2.27 -20.87 -19.98
C GLU A 86 3.65 -20.33 -19.57
N VAL A 87 4.22 -20.96 -18.56
CA VAL A 87 5.51 -20.53 -17.99
C VAL A 87 6.60 -21.54 -18.31
N SER A 88 7.76 -21.03 -18.70
CA SER A 88 8.97 -21.82 -18.83
C SER A 88 10.14 -21.17 -18.10
N ILE A 89 11.00 -21.99 -17.50
CA ILE A 89 12.22 -21.56 -16.83
C ILE A 89 13.39 -22.15 -17.63
N ASN A 90 14.29 -21.30 -18.10
CA ASN A 90 15.43 -21.71 -18.92
C ASN A 90 15.02 -22.68 -20.04
N ASN A 91 13.96 -22.34 -20.81
CA ASN A 91 13.36 -23.13 -21.90
C ASN A 91 12.65 -24.45 -21.48
N THR A 92 12.52 -24.73 -20.19
CA THR A 92 11.78 -25.89 -19.71
C THR A 92 10.40 -25.47 -19.22
N SER A 93 9.32 -26.03 -19.78
CA SER A 93 7.96 -25.75 -19.36
C SER A 93 7.72 -26.19 -17.91
N VAL A 94 7.02 -25.36 -17.15
CA VAL A 94 6.79 -25.55 -15.72
C VAL A 94 5.33 -25.26 -15.36
N ASN A 95 4.74 -26.15 -14.55
CA ASN A 95 3.42 -25.89 -14.00
C ASN A 95 3.46 -24.80 -12.91
N ASP A 96 2.39 -24.01 -12.81
CA ASP A 96 2.26 -22.91 -11.85
C ASP A 96 2.68 -23.28 -10.41
N SER A 97 2.18 -24.42 -9.92
CA SER A 97 2.47 -24.88 -8.56
C SER A 97 3.94 -25.23 -8.30
N GLN A 98 4.75 -25.31 -9.34
CA GLN A 98 6.16 -25.68 -9.26
C GLN A 98 7.12 -24.55 -9.58
N ILE A 99 6.61 -23.38 -10.01
CA ILE A 99 7.42 -22.23 -10.42
C ILE A 99 8.39 -21.85 -9.31
N ILE A 100 7.87 -21.50 -8.14
CA ILE A 100 8.66 -21.01 -7.01
C ILE A 100 9.69 -22.05 -6.54
N LYS A 101 9.28 -23.31 -6.41
CA LYS A 101 10.20 -24.39 -5.99
C LYS A 101 11.34 -24.62 -6.97
N LYS A 102 11.07 -24.59 -8.28
CA LYS A 102 12.13 -24.75 -9.30
C LYS A 102 13.05 -23.55 -9.35
N LEU A 103 12.51 -22.33 -9.23
CA LEU A 103 13.32 -21.11 -9.17
C LEU A 103 14.25 -21.13 -7.95
N GLU A 104 13.75 -21.54 -6.78
CA GLU A 104 14.54 -21.66 -5.56
C GLU A 104 15.72 -22.63 -5.74
N VAL A 105 15.47 -23.81 -6.30
CA VAL A 105 16.53 -24.79 -6.56
C VAL A 105 17.60 -24.23 -7.49
N ILE A 106 17.20 -23.52 -8.55
CA ILE A 106 18.14 -22.94 -9.51
C ILE A 106 18.88 -21.76 -8.88
N ALA A 107 18.18 -20.87 -8.13
CA ALA A 107 18.79 -19.73 -7.47
C ALA A 107 19.85 -20.13 -6.45
N ASN A 108 19.63 -21.22 -5.69
CA ASN A 108 20.58 -21.71 -4.71
C ASN A 108 21.89 -22.30 -5.31
N GLN A 109 21.90 -22.51 -6.63
CA GLN A 109 23.09 -22.98 -7.37
C GLN A 109 23.87 -21.82 -8.03
N ARG A 110 23.47 -20.56 -7.80
CA ARG A 110 24.01 -19.39 -8.43
C ARG A 110 24.59 -18.41 -7.42
N ASP A 111 25.63 -17.70 -7.82
CA ASP A 111 26.20 -16.62 -7.04
C ASP A 111 25.33 -15.36 -7.13
N GLU A 112 24.84 -15.05 -8.34
CA GLU A 112 23.90 -13.96 -8.58
C GLU A 112 22.46 -14.50 -8.74
N LYS A 113 21.56 -14.04 -7.89
CA LYS A 113 20.17 -14.48 -7.87
C LYS A 113 19.25 -13.46 -8.55
N ILE A 114 19.67 -13.00 -9.74
CA ILE A 114 18.90 -12.07 -10.56
C ILE A 114 18.07 -12.85 -11.58
N LEU A 115 16.75 -12.76 -11.46
CA LEU A 115 15.82 -13.42 -12.36
C LEU A 115 15.33 -12.46 -13.45
N TYR A 116 15.46 -12.85 -14.72
CA TYR A 116 14.88 -12.11 -15.84
C TYR A 116 13.52 -12.68 -16.20
N VAL A 117 12.47 -11.91 -15.94
CA VAL A 117 11.09 -12.29 -16.30
C VAL A 117 10.75 -11.72 -17.65
N LYS A 118 10.64 -12.57 -18.65
CA LYS A 118 10.28 -12.22 -20.03
C LYS A 118 8.83 -12.54 -20.28
N ALA A 119 8.00 -11.54 -20.58
CA ALA A 119 6.59 -11.72 -20.89
C ALA A 119 6.28 -11.27 -22.31
N ASP A 120 5.50 -12.09 -23.04
CA ASP A 120 4.97 -11.73 -24.36
C ASP A 120 3.96 -10.57 -24.21
N GLY A 121 4.06 -9.54 -25.06
CA GLY A 121 3.22 -8.35 -25.03
C GLY A 121 1.72 -8.59 -25.18
N ARG A 122 1.34 -9.75 -25.72
CA ARG A 122 -0.05 -10.18 -25.86
C ARG A 122 -0.59 -10.88 -24.62
N ASN A 123 0.24 -11.09 -23.60
CA ASN A 123 -0.17 -11.75 -22.39
C ASN A 123 -1.12 -10.85 -21.58
N SER A 124 -2.05 -11.48 -20.87
CA SER A 124 -2.89 -10.76 -19.92
C SER A 124 -2.06 -10.18 -18.79
N TYR A 125 -2.18 -8.88 -18.55
CA TYR A 125 -1.54 -8.21 -17.42
C TYR A 125 -1.82 -8.93 -16.09
N GLY A 126 -3.04 -9.43 -15.90
CA GLY A 126 -3.41 -10.17 -14.68
C GLY A 126 -2.58 -11.44 -14.48
N ARG A 127 -2.20 -12.12 -15.57
CA ARG A 127 -1.36 -13.33 -15.51
C ARG A 127 0.07 -13.00 -15.07
N VAL A 128 0.65 -11.99 -15.69
CA VAL A 128 2.01 -11.54 -15.36
C VAL A 128 2.06 -11.01 -13.93
N SER A 129 1.10 -10.17 -13.56
CA SER A 129 1.00 -9.61 -12.20
C SER A 129 0.88 -10.68 -11.13
N LYS A 130 0.13 -11.77 -11.39
CA LYS A 130 0.05 -12.89 -10.46
C LYS A 130 1.42 -13.54 -10.23
N ILE A 131 2.15 -13.81 -11.30
CA ILE A 131 3.50 -14.41 -11.21
C ILE A 131 4.44 -13.47 -10.46
N LEU A 132 4.42 -12.18 -10.78
CA LEU A 132 5.26 -11.18 -10.08
C LEU A 132 4.92 -11.11 -8.58
N GLY A 133 3.65 -11.19 -8.22
CA GLY A 133 3.23 -11.22 -6.81
C GLY A 133 3.71 -12.48 -6.06
N GLU A 134 3.83 -13.62 -6.75
CA GLU A 134 4.42 -14.82 -6.18
C GLU A 134 5.95 -14.68 -6.02
N LEU A 135 6.62 -14.01 -6.97
CA LEU A 135 8.06 -13.72 -6.91
C LEU A 135 8.42 -12.68 -5.84
N ASP A 136 7.57 -11.69 -5.61
CA ASP A 136 7.78 -10.66 -4.60
C ASP A 136 7.83 -11.22 -3.16
N ASN A 137 7.15 -12.35 -2.95
CA ASN A 137 7.21 -13.09 -1.68
C ASN A 137 8.39 -14.09 -1.61
N ALA A 138 9.22 -14.17 -2.63
CA ALA A 138 10.31 -15.13 -2.73
C ALA A 138 11.62 -14.56 -2.15
N GLU A 139 11.92 -14.88 -0.89
CA GLU A 139 13.11 -14.40 -0.16
C GLU A 139 14.45 -14.90 -0.75
N PHE A 140 14.42 -15.85 -1.67
CA PHE A 140 15.62 -16.44 -2.27
C PHE A 140 16.17 -15.66 -3.48
N LEU A 141 15.46 -14.63 -3.96
CA LEU A 141 15.90 -13.78 -5.08
C LEU A 141 16.46 -12.47 -4.55
N ASP A 142 17.60 -12.04 -5.07
CA ASP A 142 18.14 -10.71 -4.77
C ASP A 142 17.38 -9.62 -5.54
N LYS A 143 17.06 -9.92 -6.80
CA LYS A 143 16.32 -9.01 -7.69
C LYS A 143 15.64 -9.79 -8.81
N TYR A 144 14.56 -9.28 -9.33
CA TYR A 144 14.03 -9.68 -10.63
C TYR A 144 13.87 -8.48 -11.56
N VAL A 145 14.01 -8.71 -12.87
CA VAL A 145 13.92 -7.70 -13.91
C VAL A 145 12.85 -8.12 -14.90
N LEU A 146 11.81 -7.30 -15.07
CA LEU A 146 10.78 -7.57 -16.07
C LEU A 146 11.24 -7.07 -17.44
N VAL A 147 11.27 -7.96 -18.41
CA VAL A 147 11.59 -7.67 -19.80
C VAL A 147 10.33 -7.86 -20.64
N HIS A 148 9.81 -6.78 -21.18
CA HIS A 148 8.67 -6.84 -22.10
C HIS A 148 9.18 -7.24 -23.49
N LEU A 149 8.69 -8.33 -24.02
CA LEU A 149 8.98 -8.72 -25.40
C LEU A 149 7.96 -8.08 -26.34
N PRO A 150 8.41 -7.33 -27.37
CA PRO A 150 7.50 -6.78 -28.36
C PRO A 150 6.73 -7.91 -29.07
N GLU A 151 5.53 -7.63 -29.51
CA GLU A 151 4.76 -8.56 -30.33
C GLU A 151 5.62 -9.02 -31.53
N SER A 152 5.92 -10.30 -31.59
CA SER A 152 6.64 -10.87 -32.72
C SER A 152 5.76 -10.79 -33.97
N GLY A 153 5.92 -9.72 -34.75
CA GLY A 153 5.14 -9.53 -35.99
C GLY A 153 5.22 -8.15 -36.64
N LYS A 154 5.86 -7.17 -35.99
CA LYS A 154 6.05 -5.84 -36.60
C LYS A 154 7.50 -5.40 -36.57
N VAL A 155 8.36 -6.10 -37.31
CA VAL A 155 9.57 -5.49 -37.85
C VAL A 155 9.12 -4.82 -39.15
N LYS A 156 8.97 -3.50 -39.11
CA LYS A 156 8.95 -2.67 -40.31
C LYS A 156 10.36 -2.23 -40.62
#